data_42d09b07a996a5b893ba61d07cfbb5d7
#
_entry.id   42d09b07a996a5b893ba61d07cfbb5d7
#
_cell.length_a   1.000
_cell.length_b   1.000
_cell.length_c   1.000
_cell.angle_alpha   90.00
_cell.angle_beta   90.00
_cell.angle_gamma   90.00
#
_symmetry.space_group_name_H-M   'P 1'
#
loop_
_entity.id
_entity.type
_entity.pdbx_description
1 polymer ?
#
loop_
_entity_poly.entity_id
_entity_poly.type
_entity_poly.pdbx_seq_one_letter_code
_entity_poly.pdbx_strand_id
1 'polypeptide(L)'
;MNQHNLIKLTESPRDAQQGLPYVITPEKRAAYINALMKVGFDVIDFGSFVSPKAIPQMAEAGRVLSMVDKTGSKSKLMAIVGNLRGGSDAATQPKLDIIGFPYSTSETFLKKNINADAQQAEAIIDGLQQICAGNGKELRIFLSLAFGNPYNDAWDIDILSKHTEKLALKGITTVTLAD
;
A
#
# COMPACT_ATOMS: atom_id res chain seq x y z
N MET A 1 18.40 5.05 27.97
CA MET A 1 18.12 6.11 26.98
C MET A 1 16.74 5.86 26.44
N ASN A 2 15.77 6.69 26.77
CA ASN A 2 14.41 6.58 26.22
C ASN A 2 14.48 6.78 24.71
N GLN A 3 14.27 5.73 23.93
CA GLN A 3 13.90 5.89 22.54
C GLN A 3 12.51 6.55 22.54
N HIS A 4 12.48 7.87 22.42
CA HIS A 4 11.25 8.54 22.06
C HIS A 4 10.77 7.88 20.77
N ASN A 5 9.60 7.24 20.79
CA ASN A 5 8.91 6.77 19.59
C ASN A 5 8.64 8.01 18.74
N LEU A 6 9.54 8.30 17.82
CA LEU A 6 9.36 9.37 16.87
C LEU A 6 8.13 9.03 16.02
N ILE A 7 7.21 9.97 15.93
CA ILE A 7 6.08 9.86 15.00
C ILE A 7 6.65 9.80 13.59
N LYS A 8 6.24 8.81 12.80
CA LYS A 8 6.59 8.69 11.39
C LYS A 8 5.46 9.25 10.54
N LEU A 9 5.83 10.03 9.54
CA LEU A 9 4.89 10.65 8.62
C LEU A 9 4.90 9.94 7.28
N THR A 10 3.71 9.55 6.82
CA THR A 10 3.50 9.02 5.46
C THR A 10 2.72 10.05 4.64
N GLU A 11 3.26 10.43 3.50
CA GLU A 11 2.55 11.23 2.49
C GLU A 11 1.93 10.29 1.44
N SER A 12 0.67 10.53 1.09
CA SER A 12 -0.11 9.63 0.22
C SER A 12 -0.59 10.31 -1.07
N PRO A 13 0.30 10.81 -1.94
CA PRO A 13 -0.09 11.44 -3.21
C PRO A 13 -0.82 10.48 -4.15
N ARG A 14 -0.58 9.17 -4.06
CA ARG A 14 -1.29 8.15 -4.83
C ARG A 14 -2.79 8.22 -4.56
N ASP A 15 -3.18 8.28 -3.31
CA ASP A 15 -4.58 8.27 -2.91
C ASP A 15 -5.33 9.49 -3.46
N ALA A 16 -4.76 10.66 -3.27
CA ALA A 16 -5.29 11.91 -3.79
C ALA A 16 -5.42 11.91 -5.33
N GLN A 17 -4.45 11.31 -6.03
CA GLN A 17 -4.41 11.34 -7.50
C GLN A 17 -5.31 10.29 -8.16
N GLN A 18 -5.55 9.14 -7.52
CA GLN A 18 -6.32 8.06 -8.15
C GLN A 18 -7.79 8.42 -8.35
N GLY A 19 -8.34 9.35 -7.56
CA GLY A 19 -9.72 9.84 -7.67
C GLY A 19 -9.91 10.98 -8.68
N LEU A 20 -8.85 11.46 -9.34
CA LEU A 20 -8.95 12.57 -10.29
C LEU A 20 -9.68 12.15 -11.57
N PRO A 21 -10.48 13.04 -12.18
CA PRO A 21 -11.19 12.75 -13.44
C PRO A 21 -10.28 12.78 -14.67
N TYR A 22 -8.98 12.98 -14.49
CA TYR A 22 -7.96 13.02 -15.54
C TYR A 22 -6.70 12.32 -15.10
N VAL A 23 -5.86 11.96 -16.07
CA VAL A 23 -4.57 11.30 -15.82
C VAL A 23 -3.46 12.36 -15.80
N ILE A 24 -2.65 12.35 -14.72
CA ILE A 24 -1.43 13.15 -14.64
C ILE A 24 -0.32 12.37 -15.33
N THR A 25 0.47 13.05 -16.19
CA THR A 25 1.54 12.37 -16.94
C THR A 25 2.62 11.81 -15.99
N PRO A 26 3.30 10.72 -16.36
CA PRO A 26 4.36 10.13 -15.55
C PRO A 26 5.46 11.13 -15.15
N GLU A 27 5.81 12.06 -16.05
CA GLU A 27 6.82 13.09 -15.81
C GLU A 27 6.40 14.06 -14.69
N LYS A 28 5.13 14.51 -14.74
CA LYS A 28 4.59 15.41 -13.69
C LYS A 28 4.47 14.67 -12.35
N ARG A 29 4.05 13.42 -12.37
CA ARG A 29 4.01 12.57 -11.15
C ARG A 29 5.41 12.40 -10.57
N ALA A 30 6.39 12.04 -11.38
CA ALA A 30 7.77 11.89 -10.94
C ALA A 30 8.35 13.20 -10.39
N ALA A 31 8.09 14.34 -11.04
CA ALA A 31 8.51 15.65 -10.57
C ALA A 31 7.92 15.97 -9.19
N TYR A 32 6.64 15.65 -8.98
CA TYR A 32 5.98 15.82 -7.68
C TYR A 32 6.60 14.92 -6.61
N ILE A 33 6.79 13.63 -6.90
CA ILE A 33 7.45 12.72 -5.97
C ILE A 33 8.87 13.19 -5.62
N ASN A 34 9.64 13.66 -6.61
CA ASN A 34 10.97 14.21 -6.38
C ASN A 34 10.96 15.46 -5.48
N ALA A 35 9.90 16.27 -5.54
CA ALA A 35 9.71 17.37 -4.61
C ALA A 35 9.43 16.86 -3.18
N LEU A 36 8.56 15.86 -3.02
CA LEU A 36 8.25 15.24 -1.73
C LEU A 36 9.46 14.54 -1.11
N MET A 37 10.34 13.91 -1.92
CA MET A 37 11.59 13.30 -1.45
C MET A 37 12.50 14.31 -0.72
N LYS A 38 12.40 15.59 -1.04
CA LYS A 38 13.19 16.67 -0.40
C LYS A 38 12.57 17.17 0.91
N VAL A 39 11.29 16.90 1.15
CA VAL A 39 10.57 17.29 2.38
C VAL A 39 11.02 16.43 3.56
N GLY A 40 11.33 15.14 3.32
CA GLY A 40 11.82 14.24 4.36
C GLY A 40 10.73 13.46 5.07
N PHE A 41 9.62 13.15 4.41
CA PHE A 41 8.65 12.17 4.90
C PHE A 41 9.32 10.80 5.13
N ASP A 42 8.88 10.05 6.14
CA ASP A 42 9.39 8.68 6.36
C ASP A 42 9.00 7.74 5.23
N VAL A 43 7.76 7.87 4.73
CA VAL A 43 7.21 7.07 3.63
C VAL A 43 6.44 7.97 2.65
N ILE A 44 6.55 7.67 1.37
CA ILE A 44 5.75 8.27 0.30
C ILE A 44 5.03 7.16 -0.43
N ASP A 45 3.69 7.12 -0.33
CA ASP A 45 2.80 6.25 -1.12
C ASP A 45 2.64 6.87 -2.51
N PHE A 46 3.54 6.50 -3.43
CA PHE A 46 3.71 7.20 -4.72
C PHE A 46 2.79 6.68 -5.82
N GLY A 47 2.26 5.45 -5.71
CA GLY A 47 1.53 4.85 -6.79
C GLY A 47 1.02 3.44 -6.50
N SER A 48 0.57 2.74 -7.54
CA SER A 48 0.11 1.36 -7.42
C SER A 48 0.45 0.52 -8.63
N PHE A 49 0.59 -0.81 -8.40
CA PHE A 49 0.73 -1.84 -9.42
C PHE A 49 -0.58 -2.61 -9.56
N VAL A 50 -1.66 -1.88 -9.78
CA VAL A 50 -2.99 -2.43 -10.09
C VAL A 50 -3.28 -2.36 -11.58
N SER A 51 -4.36 -2.99 -12.02
CA SER A 51 -4.76 -2.94 -13.43
C SER A 51 -4.99 -1.51 -13.92
N PRO A 52 -4.34 -1.05 -15.00
CA PRO A 52 -4.62 0.27 -15.59
C PRO A 52 -6.07 0.44 -16.05
N LYS A 53 -6.80 -0.66 -16.29
CA LYS A 53 -8.23 -0.61 -16.60
C LYS A 53 -9.06 -0.23 -15.37
N ALA A 54 -8.61 -0.62 -14.17
CA ALA A 54 -9.29 -0.28 -12.93
C ALA A 54 -8.94 1.14 -12.46
N ILE A 55 -7.66 1.51 -12.52
CA ILE A 55 -7.16 2.83 -12.08
C ILE A 55 -6.20 3.40 -13.13
N PRO A 56 -6.75 4.03 -14.20
CA PRO A 56 -5.92 4.62 -15.27
C PRO A 56 -4.93 5.68 -14.77
N GLN A 57 -5.28 6.40 -13.70
CA GLN A 57 -4.44 7.44 -13.09
C GLN A 57 -3.11 6.88 -12.55
N MET A 58 -3.10 5.59 -12.20
CA MET A 58 -1.91 4.92 -11.66
C MET A 58 -1.15 4.09 -12.70
N ALA A 59 -1.55 4.14 -13.97
CA ALA A 59 -0.80 3.51 -15.05
C ALA A 59 0.66 3.97 -15.05
N GLU A 60 1.55 3.15 -15.60
CA GLU A 60 2.97 3.44 -15.78
C GLU A 60 3.75 3.72 -14.46
N ALA A 61 3.33 3.12 -13.32
CA ALA A 61 4.01 3.30 -12.04
C ALA A 61 5.52 2.98 -12.11
N GLY A 62 5.91 1.95 -12.84
CA GLY A 62 7.33 1.62 -13.07
C GLY A 62 8.09 2.73 -13.80
N ARG A 63 7.45 3.39 -14.79
CA ARG A 63 8.04 4.53 -15.50
C ARG A 63 8.18 5.74 -14.56
N VAL A 64 7.20 6.01 -13.72
CA VAL A 64 7.32 7.06 -12.68
C VAL A 64 8.53 6.77 -11.79
N LEU A 65 8.65 5.54 -11.26
CA LEU A 65 9.79 5.15 -10.42
C LEU A 65 11.14 5.31 -11.11
N SER A 66 11.23 5.00 -12.41
CA SER A 66 12.49 5.16 -13.14
C SER A 66 13.02 6.60 -13.09
N MET A 67 12.12 7.59 -13.06
CA MET A 67 12.42 9.03 -13.03
C MET A 67 12.54 9.61 -11.61
N VAL A 68 12.22 8.84 -10.56
CA VAL A 68 12.40 9.30 -9.18
C VAL A 68 13.86 9.23 -8.80
N ASP A 69 14.36 10.32 -8.19
CA ASP A 69 15.70 10.41 -7.63
C ASP A 69 15.66 10.25 -6.10
N LYS A 70 16.27 9.19 -5.59
CA LYS A 70 16.39 8.90 -4.15
C LYS A 70 17.69 9.45 -3.54
N THR A 71 18.53 10.13 -4.32
CA THR A 71 19.83 10.61 -3.86
C THR A 71 19.65 11.57 -2.68
N GLY A 72 20.30 11.25 -1.58
CA GLY A 72 20.26 12.08 -0.35
C GLY A 72 18.97 12.00 0.45
N SER A 73 17.93 11.29 -0.01
CA SER A 73 16.69 11.12 0.73
C SER A 73 16.67 9.83 1.53
N LYS A 74 16.11 9.89 2.74
CA LYS A 74 15.85 8.74 3.60
C LYS A 74 14.43 8.20 3.46
N SER A 75 13.58 8.88 2.69
CA SER A 75 12.18 8.48 2.49
C SER A 75 12.09 7.12 1.83
N LYS A 76 11.25 6.24 2.36
CA LYS A 76 10.87 4.99 1.71
C LYS A 76 9.76 5.24 0.70
N LEU A 77 9.82 4.53 -0.43
CA LEU A 77 8.74 4.55 -1.42
C LEU A 77 7.84 3.34 -1.24
N MET A 78 6.54 3.58 -1.21
CA MET A 78 5.51 2.56 -1.10
C MET A 78 4.60 2.59 -2.32
N ALA A 79 4.15 1.39 -2.74
CA ALA A 79 3.10 1.25 -3.75
C ALA A 79 2.06 0.23 -3.32
N ILE A 80 0.80 0.46 -3.71
CA ILE A 80 -0.31 -0.45 -3.44
C ILE A 80 -0.39 -1.53 -4.53
N VAL A 81 -0.71 -2.75 -4.10
CA VAL A 81 -1.00 -3.88 -4.99
C VAL A 81 -2.34 -4.51 -4.63
N GLY A 82 -3.05 -5.08 -5.61
CA GLY A 82 -4.34 -5.73 -5.37
C GLY A 82 -4.28 -7.27 -5.47
N ASN A 83 -3.14 -7.85 -5.87
CA ASN A 83 -2.98 -9.30 -6.05
C ASN A 83 -1.50 -9.69 -6.16
N LEU A 84 -1.23 -11.00 -6.25
CA LEU A 84 0.13 -11.54 -6.33
C LEU A 84 0.91 -11.08 -7.58
N ARG A 85 0.23 -10.95 -8.74
CA ARG A 85 0.86 -10.44 -9.97
C ARG A 85 1.38 -9.02 -9.76
N GLY A 86 0.53 -8.12 -9.27
CA GLY A 86 0.94 -6.75 -8.94
C GLY A 86 2.07 -6.72 -7.90
N GLY A 87 2.02 -7.63 -6.91
CA GLY A 87 3.09 -7.82 -5.92
C GLY A 87 4.41 -8.21 -6.56
N SER A 88 4.40 -9.18 -7.49
CA SER A 88 5.60 -9.60 -8.24
C SER A 88 6.15 -8.46 -9.09
N ASP A 89 5.29 -7.76 -9.83
CA ASP A 89 5.70 -6.62 -10.67
C ASP A 89 6.30 -5.48 -9.80
N ALA A 90 5.71 -5.20 -8.67
CA ALA A 90 6.20 -4.20 -7.70
C ALA A 90 7.55 -4.61 -7.08
N ALA A 91 7.70 -5.88 -6.70
CA ALA A 91 8.89 -6.39 -6.04
C ALA A 91 10.15 -6.29 -6.92
N THR A 92 10.00 -6.36 -8.25
CA THR A 92 11.12 -6.17 -9.19
C THR A 92 11.65 -4.74 -9.26
N GLN A 93 10.93 -3.76 -8.68
CA GLN A 93 11.32 -2.35 -8.77
C GLN A 93 12.40 -2.03 -7.74
N PRO A 94 13.63 -1.66 -8.16
CA PRO A 94 14.75 -1.51 -7.24
C PRO A 94 14.58 -0.33 -6.27
N LYS A 95 13.87 0.73 -6.68
CA LYS A 95 13.64 1.93 -5.86
C LYS A 95 12.47 1.81 -4.89
N LEU A 96 11.61 0.78 -5.05
CA LEU A 96 10.50 0.53 -4.16
C LEU A 96 10.99 -0.14 -2.87
N ASP A 97 10.49 0.29 -1.73
CA ASP A 97 10.87 -0.24 -0.42
C ASP A 97 9.73 -1.04 0.22
N ILE A 98 8.48 -0.60 0.02
CA ILE A 98 7.31 -1.12 0.71
C ILE A 98 6.22 -1.49 -0.30
N ILE A 99 5.63 -2.65 -0.13
CA ILE A 99 4.42 -3.08 -0.85
C ILE A 99 3.25 -2.98 0.12
N GLY A 100 2.23 -2.21 -0.25
CA GLY A 100 1.00 -2.06 0.51
C GLY A 100 -0.12 -2.93 -0.07
N PHE A 101 -0.86 -3.62 0.79
CA PHE A 101 -2.00 -4.44 0.37
C PHE A 101 -3.26 -4.05 1.14
N PRO A 102 -4.39 -3.70 0.46
CA PRO A 102 -5.65 -3.40 1.11
C PRO A 102 -6.35 -4.70 1.53
N TYR A 103 -6.52 -4.87 2.82
CA TYR A 103 -7.25 -5.94 3.46
C TYR A 103 -8.43 -5.34 4.26
N SER A 104 -9.46 -6.12 4.56
CA SER A 104 -10.59 -5.68 5.39
C SER A 104 -11.24 -6.84 6.10
N THR A 105 -11.93 -6.54 7.19
CA THR A 105 -12.86 -7.45 7.86
C THR A 105 -14.21 -7.53 7.14
N SER A 106 -14.51 -6.58 6.26
CA SER A 106 -15.71 -6.54 5.42
C SER A 106 -15.54 -7.41 4.18
N GLU A 107 -16.31 -8.49 4.08
CA GLU A 107 -16.31 -9.36 2.89
C GLU A 107 -16.80 -8.62 1.64
N THR A 108 -17.78 -7.72 1.82
CA THR A 108 -18.28 -6.89 0.72
C THR A 108 -17.20 -6.00 0.16
N PHE A 109 -16.36 -5.41 1.04
CA PHE A 109 -15.22 -4.59 0.59
C PHE A 109 -14.18 -5.44 -0.15
N LEU A 110 -13.79 -6.59 0.40
CA LEU A 110 -12.82 -7.48 -0.25
C LEU A 110 -13.29 -7.87 -1.65
N LYS A 111 -14.58 -8.24 -1.78
CA LYS A 111 -15.15 -8.59 -3.08
C LYS A 111 -15.15 -7.44 -4.07
N LYS A 112 -15.51 -6.23 -3.64
CA LYS A 112 -15.58 -5.05 -4.51
C LYS A 112 -14.19 -4.49 -4.86
N ASN A 113 -13.26 -4.51 -3.92
CA ASN A 113 -11.96 -3.84 -4.07
C ASN A 113 -10.92 -4.73 -4.75
N ILE A 114 -10.79 -5.98 -4.29
CA ILE A 114 -9.75 -6.91 -4.78
C ILE A 114 -10.34 -8.17 -5.43
N ASN A 115 -11.66 -8.25 -5.58
CA ASN A 115 -12.39 -9.40 -6.12
C ASN A 115 -12.03 -10.73 -5.43
N ALA A 116 -11.88 -10.73 -4.11
CA ALA A 116 -11.53 -11.89 -3.29
C ALA A 116 -12.52 -12.05 -2.12
N ASP A 117 -12.67 -13.27 -1.62
CA ASP A 117 -13.23 -13.55 -0.30
C ASP A 117 -12.13 -13.46 0.78
N ALA A 118 -12.52 -13.66 2.05
CA ALA A 118 -11.60 -13.57 3.18
C ALA A 118 -10.44 -14.60 3.08
N GLN A 119 -10.74 -15.84 2.70
CA GLN A 119 -9.73 -16.89 2.56
C GLN A 119 -8.76 -16.61 1.42
N GLN A 120 -9.27 -16.13 0.30
CA GLN A 120 -8.44 -15.71 -0.85
C GLN A 120 -7.56 -14.52 -0.50
N ALA A 121 -8.09 -13.52 0.23
CA ALA A 121 -7.32 -12.37 0.67
C ALA A 121 -6.17 -12.77 1.61
N GLU A 122 -6.40 -13.72 2.52
CA GLU A 122 -5.35 -14.26 3.39
C GLU A 122 -4.27 -15.02 2.60
N ALA A 123 -4.68 -15.83 1.62
CA ALA A 123 -3.72 -16.51 0.74
C ALA A 123 -2.87 -15.52 -0.08
N ILE A 124 -3.48 -14.39 -0.50
CA ILE A 124 -2.72 -13.30 -1.15
C ILE A 124 -1.70 -12.70 -0.18
N ILE A 125 -2.06 -12.45 1.08
CA ILE A 125 -1.13 -11.93 2.09
C ILE A 125 0.06 -12.90 2.26
N ASP A 126 -0.19 -14.19 2.41
CA ASP A 126 0.86 -15.20 2.56
C ASP A 126 1.81 -15.22 1.34
N GLY A 127 1.26 -15.15 0.14
CA GLY A 127 2.07 -15.06 -1.09
C GLY A 127 2.85 -13.75 -1.21
N LEU A 128 2.26 -12.62 -0.84
CA LEU A 128 2.94 -11.32 -0.83
C LEU A 128 4.09 -11.29 0.19
N GLN A 129 3.95 -11.93 1.36
CA GLN A 129 5.04 -12.06 2.33
C GLN A 129 6.25 -12.80 1.72
N GLN A 130 6.00 -13.91 1.01
CA GLN A 130 7.05 -14.66 0.33
C GLN A 130 7.74 -13.82 -0.75
N ILE A 131 6.94 -13.10 -1.57
CA ILE A 131 7.46 -12.20 -2.59
C ILE A 131 8.31 -11.09 -1.96
N CYS A 132 7.83 -10.45 -0.90
CA CYS A 132 8.55 -9.39 -0.21
C CYS A 132 9.85 -9.90 0.41
N ALA A 133 9.81 -11.03 1.12
CA ALA A 133 10.98 -11.65 1.72
C ALA A 133 12.07 -12.01 0.68
N GLY A 134 11.66 -12.58 -0.46
CA GLY A 134 12.57 -12.93 -1.54
C GLY A 134 13.19 -11.74 -2.27
N ASN A 135 12.64 -10.53 -2.11
CA ASN A 135 13.07 -9.31 -2.81
C ASN A 135 13.52 -8.18 -1.85
N GLY A 136 13.62 -8.46 -0.56
CA GLY A 136 14.04 -7.47 0.45
C GLY A 136 13.09 -6.29 0.58
N LYS A 137 11.77 -6.51 0.39
CA LYS A 137 10.72 -5.51 0.53
C LYS A 137 9.98 -5.66 1.86
N GLU A 138 9.45 -4.56 2.38
CA GLU A 138 8.52 -4.56 3.51
C GLU A 138 7.09 -4.79 2.98
N LEU A 139 6.31 -5.65 3.65
CA LEU A 139 4.87 -5.77 3.40
C LEU A 139 4.12 -4.97 4.46
N ARG A 140 3.23 -4.07 4.01
CA ARG A 140 2.34 -3.30 4.88
C ARG A 140 0.89 -3.65 4.55
N ILE A 141 0.11 -3.99 5.57
CA ILE A 141 -1.31 -4.27 5.41
C ILE A 141 -2.13 -3.04 5.79
N PHE A 142 -3.00 -2.60 4.89
CA PHE A 142 -4.01 -1.58 5.17
C PHE A 142 -5.29 -2.29 5.58
N LEU A 143 -5.63 -2.21 6.87
CA LEU A 143 -6.90 -2.71 7.40
C LEU A 143 -7.97 -1.65 7.10
N SER A 144 -8.56 -1.76 5.92
CA SER A 144 -9.55 -0.82 5.40
C SER A 144 -10.89 -0.99 6.08
N LEU A 145 -11.66 0.11 6.15
CA LEU A 145 -12.93 0.21 6.87
C LEU A 145 -12.75 -0.11 8.38
N ALA A 146 -11.62 0.30 8.94
CA ALA A 146 -11.29 0.03 10.33
C ALA A 146 -12.16 0.81 11.34
N PHE A 147 -12.90 1.81 10.90
CA PHE A 147 -13.74 2.67 11.76
C PHE A 147 -15.25 2.51 11.48
N GLY A 148 -15.61 1.49 10.72
CA GLY A 148 -16.97 1.19 10.29
C GLY A 148 -17.05 0.96 8.79
N ASN A 149 -18.22 0.51 8.30
CA ASN A 149 -18.38 0.26 6.87
C ASN A 149 -19.78 0.67 6.38
N PRO A 150 -19.90 1.08 5.09
CA PRO A 150 -21.17 1.49 4.50
C PRO A 150 -22.02 0.31 3.99
N TYR A 151 -21.61 -0.94 4.22
CA TYR A 151 -22.22 -2.13 3.66
C TYR A 151 -23.12 -2.89 4.65
N ASN A 152 -23.19 -2.44 5.91
CA ASN A 152 -23.83 -3.16 7.02
C ASN A 152 -23.17 -4.52 7.31
N ASP A 153 -21.93 -4.73 6.93
CA ASP A 153 -21.16 -5.89 7.37
C ASP A 153 -20.85 -5.76 8.86
N ALA A 154 -20.69 -6.89 9.56
CA ALA A 154 -20.37 -6.90 10.98
C ALA A 154 -19.07 -6.12 11.24
N TRP A 155 -19.11 -5.20 12.20
CA TRP A 155 -17.98 -4.41 12.63
C TRP A 155 -18.04 -4.17 14.13
N ASP A 156 -16.96 -4.45 14.80
CA ASP A 156 -16.65 -3.98 16.15
C ASP A 156 -15.14 -4.04 16.42
N ILE A 157 -14.72 -3.49 17.55
CA ILE A 157 -13.31 -3.39 17.91
C ILE A 157 -12.68 -4.77 18.17
N ASP A 158 -13.45 -5.75 18.65
CA ASP A 158 -12.95 -7.11 18.91
C ASP A 158 -12.67 -7.86 17.62
N ILE A 159 -13.49 -7.65 16.59
CA ILE A 159 -13.25 -8.18 15.22
C ILE A 159 -11.94 -7.62 14.70
N LEU A 160 -11.75 -6.31 14.76
CA LEU A 160 -10.51 -5.66 14.30
C LEU A 160 -9.30 -6.14 15.06
N SER A 161 -9.39 -6.25 16.39
CA SER A 161 -8.31 -6.72 17.24
C SER A 161 -7.89 -8.14 16.89
N LYS A 162 -8.84 -9.05 16.73
CA LYS A 162 -8.57 -10.45 16.29
C LYS A 162 -7.87 -10.52 14.94
N HIS A 163 -8.33 -9.72 13.96
CA HIS A 163 -7.68 -9.68 12.63
C HIS A 163 -6.27 -9.09 12.71
N THR A 164 -6.06 -8.04 13.49
CA THR A 164 -4.73 -7.44 13.70
C THR A 164 -3.79 -8.44 14.39
N GLU A 165 -4.26 -9.14 15.42
CA GLU A 165 -3.50 -10.20 16.09
C GLU A 165 -3.14 -11.33 15.12
N LYS A 166 -4.09 -11.79 14.31
CA LYS A 166 -3.84 -12.80 13.28
C LYS A 166 -2.76 -12.36 12.28
N LEU A 167 -2.80 -11.12 11.82
CA LEU A 167 -1.77 -10.54 10.96
C LEU A 167 -0.40 -10.51 11.67
N ALA A 168 -0.36 -10.10 12.93
CA ALA A 168 0.87 -10.09 13.72
C ALA A 168 1.46 -11.51 13.90
N LEU A 169 0.62 -12.51 14.17
CA LEU A 169 1.03 -13.92 14.25
C LEU A 169 1.58 -14.47 12.92
N LYS A 170 1.12 -13.93 11.79
CA LYS A 170 1.71 -14.21 10.46
C LYS A 170 3.04 -13.49 10.23
N GLY A 171 3.52 -12.64 11.16
CA GLY A 171 4.76 -11.88 11.04
C GLY A 171 4.61 -10.54 10.32
N ILE A 172 3.39 -10.04 10.12
CA ILE A 172 3.18 -8.68 9.60
C ILE A 172 3.59 -7.67 10.68
N THR A 173 4.57 -6.85 10.38
CA THR A 173 5.14 -5.89 11.34
C THR A 173 4.47 -4.51 11.31
N THR A 174 3.74 -4.21 10.25
CA THR A 174 3.08 -2.92 10.08
C THR A 174 1.67 -3.10 9.54
N VAL A 175 0.69 -2.69 10.35
CA VAL A 175 -0.72 -2.61 9.97
C VAL A 175 -1.14 -1.14 10.04
N THR A 176 -1.76 -0.65 8.97
CA THR A 176 -2.33 0.70 8.90
C THR A 176 -3.84 0.58 9.00
N LEU A 177 -4.44 1.22 10.00
CA LEU A 177 -5.89 1.36 10.09
C LEU A 177 -6.31 2.45 9.09
N ALA A 178 -7.19 2.09 8.16
CA ALA A 178 -7.66 2.98 7.11
C ALA A 178 -9.19 2.99 7.06
N ASP A 179 -9.74 4.14 6.66
CA ASP A 179 -11.18 4.30 6.44
C ASP A 179 -11.54 4.04 4.96
#